data_bf45ed3ea7e95789a07647282a9b8adf
#
_entry.id   bf45ed3ea7e95789a07647282a9b8adf
#
_cell.length_a   1.000
_cell.length_b   1.000
_cell.length_c   1.000
_cell.angle_alpha   90.00
_cell.angle_beta   90.00
_cell.angle_gamma   90.00
#
_symmetry.space_group_name_H-M   'P 1'
#
loop_
_entity.id
_entity.type
_entity.pdbx_description
1 polymer ?
#
loop_
_entity_poly.entity_id
_entity_poly.type
_entity_poly.pdbx_seq_one_letter_code
_entity_poly.pdbx_strand_id
1 'polypeptide(L)'
;MKFFKKEKKLYPSIEPFDSGFIKKGVHEIYYEQCGNPKGKPAIFLHGGPGGGAGKLSRRFFNPKKYRIILFDQRGCGKSKPHTCLEENTTWHLVDDIESIRNELL
;
A
#
# COMPACT_ATOMS: atom_id res chain seq x y z
N MET A 1 -12.88 31.40 -6.72
CA MET A 1 -12.73 30.83 -6.61
C MET A 1 -12.26 30.43 -5.99
N LYS A 2 -12.21 30.13 -5.61
CA LYS A 2 -11.83 29.54 -5.05
C LYS A 2 -11.65 28.46 -5.02
N PHE A 3 -11.46 27.92 -5.52
CA PHE A 3 -11.27 26.82 -5.67
C PHE A 3 -10.41 26.24 -5.24
N PHE A 4 -9.99 26.38 -5.03
CA PHE A 4 -9.27 25.94 -4.69
C PHE A 4 -9.03 25.72 -3.76
N LYS A 5 -9.26 26.00 -3.36
CA LYS A 5 -9.07 25.74 -2.50
C LYS A 5 -9.47 25.09 -1.73
N LYS A 6 -10.06 25.10 -1.85
CA LYS A 6 -10.31 24.18 -1.11
C LYS A 6 -9.78 23.03 -1.34
N GLU A 7 -9.02 22.95 -1.09
CA GLU A 7 -8.36 21.88 -1.30
C GLU A 7 -8.82 20.79 -0.54
N LYS A 8 -8.64 19.63 -1.04
CA LYS A 8 -9.02 18.48 -0.32
C LYS A 8 -8.13 18.27 0.84
N LYS A 9 -8.73 18.08 1.99
CA LYS A 9 -7.98 17.73 3.17
C LYS A 9 -7.80 16.24 3.24
N LEU A 10 -6.67 15.80 3.75
CA LEU A 10 -6.43 14.40 4.00
C LEU A 10 -7.22 13.96 5.24
N TYR A 11 -7.52 12.68 5.31
CA TYR A 11 -8.16 12.13 6.50
C TYR A 11 -7.16 12.09 7.65
N PRO A 12 -7.63 11.94 8.91
CA PRO A 12 -6.71 11.93 10.06
C PRO A 12 -5.68 10.80 9.97
N SER A 13 -4.55 11.01 10.62
CA SER A 13 -3.51 9.99 10.72
C SER A 13 -4.05 8.76 11.42
N ILE A 14 -3.70 7.58 10.91
CA ILE A 14 -4.12 6.32 11.50
C ILE A 14 -2.96 5.33 11.52
N GLU A 15 -3.05 4.37 12.43
CA GLU A 15 -2.10 3.28 12.50
C GLU A 15 -2.71 2.04 11.85
N PRO A 16 -1.90 1.13 11.30
CA PRO A 16 -2.46 -0.08 10.72
C PRO A 16 -3.02 -1.00 11.80
N PHE A 17 -4.10 -1.69 11.46
CA PHE A 17 -4.62 -2.73 12.36
C PHE A 17 -3.95 -4.07 12.07
N ASP A 18 -3.22 -4.17 10.97
CA ASP A 18 -2.51 -5.38 10.59
C ASP A 18 -1.35 -5.00 9.69
N SER A 19 -0.23 -5.70 9.82
CA SER A 19 0.91 -5.50 8.94
C SER A 19 1.75 -6.77 8.93
N GLY A 20 2.55 -6.94 7.88
CA GLY A 20 3.38 -8.12 7.76
C GLY A 20 4.08 -8.18 6.42
N PHE A 21 4.54 -9.37 6.07
CA PHE A 21 5.25 -9.61 4.83
C PHE A 21 4.64 -10.80 4.10
N ILE A 22 4.59 -10.72 2.78
CA ILE A 22 4.19 -11.83 1.93
C ILE A 22 5.42 -12.24 1.12
N LYS A 23 5.79 -13.51 1.22
CA LYS A 23 6.99 -13.99 0.53
C LYS A 23 6.68 -14.31 -0.92
N LYS A 24 7.48 -13.73 -1.83
CA LYS A 24 7.34 -13.91 -3.27
C LYS A 24 8.72 -14.13 -3.88
N GLY A 25 9.10 -15.38 -4.08
CA GLY A 25 10.42 -15.68 -4.61
C GLY A 25 11.51 -15.16 -3.69
N VAL A 26 12.41 -14.34 -4.23
CA VAL A 26 13.49 -13.73 -3.44
C VAL A 26 13.02 -12.53 -2.65
N HIS A 27 11.77 -12.12 -2.84
CA HIS A 27 11.24 -10.90 -2.22
C HIS A 27 10.33 -11.20 -1.05
N GLU A 28 10.31 -10.26 -0.09
CA GLU A 28 9.33 -10.23 0.98
C GLU A 28 8.62 -8.89 0.87
N ILE A 29 7.34 -8.94 0.55
CA ILE A 29 6.55 -7.74 0.27
C ILE A 29 5.90 -7.25 1.56
N TYR A 30 6.28 -6.06 2.00
CA TYR A 30 5.68 -5.46 3.19
C TYR A 30 4.29 -4.92 2.86
N TYR A 31 3.33 -5.19 3.74
CA TYR A 31 1.98 -4.65 3.60
C TYR A 31 1.46 -4.10 4.91
N GLU A 32 0.46 -3.24 4.81
CA GLU A 32 -0.30 -2.72 5.94
C GLU A 32 -1.77 -2.74 5.59
N GLN A 33 -2.60 -2.94 6.61
CA GLN A 33 -4.03 -2.78 6.48
C GLN A 33 -4.47 -1.75 7.49
N CYS A 34 -5.19 -0.72 7.03
CA CYS A 34 -5.62 0.40 7.86
C CYS A 34 -7.12 0.62 7.70
N GLY A 35 -7.70 1.38 8.62
CA GLY A 35 -9.09 1.78 8.54
C GLY A 35 -10.05 0.72 9.03
N ASN A 36 -11.13 0.51 8.28
CA ASN A 36 -12.21 -0.38 8.70
C ASN A 36 -11.99 -1.80 8.19
N PRO A 37 -11.73 -2.78 9.09
CA PRO A 37 -11.51 -4.16 8.65
C PRO A 37 -12.69 -4.76 7.89
N LYS A 38 -13.88 -4.22 8.09
CA LYS A 38 -15.08 -4.68 7.40
C LYS A 38 -15.49 -3.76 6.26
N GLY A 39 -14.66 -2.78 5.94
CA GLY A 39 -14.96 -1.81 4.92
C GLY A 39 -14.69 -2.33 3.52
N LYS A 40 -15.01 -1.49 2.54
CA LYS A 40 -14.76 -1.80 1.15
C LYS A 40 -13.25 -1.81 0.91
N PRO A 41 -12.71 -2.86 0.31
CA PRO A 41 -11.25 -2.92 0.08
C PRO A 41 -10.77 -1.88 -0.92
N ALA A 42 -9.65 -1.25 -0.61
CA ALA A 42 -8.99 -0.32 -1.51
C ALA A 42 -7.49 -0.57 -1.40
N ILE A 43 -6.84 -0.84 -2.52
CA ILE A 43 -5.39 -1.06 -2.57
C ILE A 43 -4.72 0.17 -3.13
N PHE A 44 -3.75 0.70 -2.41
CA PHE A 44 -3.01 1.88 -2.82
C PHE A 44 -1.69 1.46 -3.48
N LEU A 45 -1.47 1.95 -4.71
CA LEU A 45 -0.21 1.75 -5.43
C LEU A 45 0.60 3.02 -5.32
N HIS A 46 1.75 2.92 -4.63
CA HIS A 46 2.60 4.10 -4.51
C HIS A 46 3.33 4.38 -5.82
N GLY A 47 3.68 5.65 -6.00
CA GLY A 47 4.49 6.07 -7.12
C GLY A 47 5.94 6.21 -6.73
N GLY A 48 6.79 6.51 -7.71
CA GLY A 48 8.20 6.77 -7.52
C GLY A 48 9.00 5.53 -7.18
N PRO A 49 10.26 5.47 -7.56
CA PRO A 49 11.09 4.32 -7.22
C PRO A 49 11.64 4.44 -5.81
N GLY A 50 11.65 3.34 -5.07
CA GLY A 50 12.38 3.20 -3.82
C GLY A 50 11.68 3.65 -2.56
N GLY A 51 10.72 4.56 -2.65
CA GLY A 51 10.15 5.17 -1.46
C GLY A 51 9.12 4.35 -0.71
N GLY A 52 8.37 3.54 -1.44
CA GLY A 52 7.30 2.78 -0.84
C GLY A 52 6.07 3.63 -0.52
N ALA A 53 5.12 3.05 0.18
CA ALA A 53 3.89 3.72 0.59
C ALA A 53 4.09 4.25 2.01
N GLY A 54 4.32 5.55 2.14
CA GLY A 54 4.55 6.15 3.45
C GLY A 54 3.27 6.35 4.24
N LYS A 55 3.44 6.83 5.48
CA LYS A 55 2.31 7.05 6.39
C LYS A 55 1.27 8.00 5.83
N LEU A 56 1.68 8.95 5.00
CA LEU A 56 0.76 9.89 4.39
C LEU A 56 -0.25 9.18 3.49
N SER A 57 0.17 8.10 2.84
CA SER A 57 -0.69 7.36 1.93
C SER A 57 -1.89 6.74 2.63
N ARG A 58 -1.80 6.50 3.94
CA ARG A 58 -2.91 5.97 4.71
C ARG A 58 -4.08 6.94 4.79
N ARG A 59 -3.87 8.19 4.45
CA ARG A 59 -4.81 9.29 4.68
C ARG A 59 -5.60 9.68 3.44
N PHE A 60 -5.46 8.93 2.35
CA PHE A 60 -6.16 9.26 1.11
C PHE A 60 -7.57 8.70 1.04
N PHE A 61 -7.91 7.75 1.90
CA PHE A 61 -9.24 7.12 1.90
C PHE A 61 -9.90 7.31 3.25
N ASN A 62 -11.23 7.35 3.25
CA ASN A 62 -12.00 7.46 4.49
C ASN A 62 -11.85 6.19 5.31
N PRO A 63 -11.19 6.25 6.49
CA PRO A 63 -10.91 5.04 7.27
C PRO A 63 -12.15 4.41 7.88
N LYS A 64 -13.28 5.12 7.91
CA LYS A 64 -14.52 4.53 8.41
C LYS A 64 -15.20 3.69 7.36
N LYS A 65 -14.97 3.97 6.08
CA LYS A 65 -15.63 3.29 4.97
C LYS A 65 -14.79 2.24 4.30
N TYR A 66 -13.47 2.42 4.29
CA TYR A 66 -12.58 1.57 3.51
C TYR A 66 -11.66 0.74 4.37
N ARG A 67 -11.42 -0.46 3.90
CA ARG A 67 -10.31 -1.29 4.35
C ARG A 67 -9.15 -0.94 3.44
N ILE A 68 -8.20 -0.20 3.96
CA ILE A 68 -7.14 0.41 3.17
C ILE A 68 -5.92 -0.49 3.21
N ILE A 69 -5.51 -1.00 2.05
CA ILE A 69 -4.38 -1.89 1.94
C ILE A 69 -3.26 -1.15 1.23
N LEU A 70 -2.13 -1.06 1.89
CA LEU A 70 -0.93 -0.46 1.33
C LEU A 70 0.16 -1.51 1.31
N PHE A 71 1.01 -1.46 0.32
CA PHE A 71 2.16 -2.34 0.29
C PHE A 71 3.32 -1.61 -0.37
N ASP A 72 4.52 -2.02 -0.02
CA ASP A 72 5.73 -1.48 -0.64
C ASP A 72 6.12 -2.43 -1.76
N GLN A 73 6.21 -1.89 -2.98
CA GLN A 73 6.56 -2.70 -4.13
C GLN A 73 7.95 -3.30 -3.98
N ARG A 74 8.22 -4.35 -4.75
CA ARG A 74 9.52 -5.03 -4.68
C ARG A 74 10.67 -4.05 -4.78
N GLY A 75 11.63 -4.17 -3.88
CA GLY A 75 12.79 -3.27 -3.85
C GLY A 75 12.54 -1.91 -3.24
N CYS A 76 11.32 -1.65 -2.75
CA CYS A 76 10.93 -0.35 -2.24
C CYS A 76 10.62 -0.39 -0.76
N GLY A 77 10.80 0.75 -0.09
CA GLY A 77 10.40 0.93 1.29
C GLY A 77 10.88 -0.18 2.22
N LYS A 78 9.93 -0.82 2.89
CA LYS A 78 10.23 -1.88 3.86
C LYS A 78 10.27 -3.27 3.23
N SER A 79 9.90 -3.40 1.95
CA SER A 79 10.01 -4.69 1.26
C SER A 79 11.47 -5.06 1.09
N LYS A 80 11.76 -6.35 1.07
CA LYS A 80 13.15 -6.85 1.05
C LYS A 80 13.35 -7.77 -0.13
N PRO A 81 14.54 -7.80 -0.72
CA PRO A 81 15.71 -6.94 -0.46
C PRO A 81 15.47 -5.54 -1.02
N HIS A 82 16.03 -4.55 -0.35
CA HIS A 82 15.86 -3.16 -0.79
C HIS A 82 16.63 -2.93 -2.10
N THR A 83 16.02 -2.17 -3.01
CA THR A 83 16.58 -1.83 -4.33
C THR A 83 16.91 -3.02 -5.21
N CYS A 84 16.34 -4.18 -4.92
CA CYS A 84 16.60 -5.39 -5.70
C CYS A 84 15.82 -5.35 -7.01
N LEU A 85 16.51 -5.57 -8.14
CA LEU A 85 15.88 -5.59 -9.46
C LEU A 85 15.58 -6.99 -9.96
N GLU A 86 16.06 -8.01 -9.26
CA GLU A 86 15.80 -9.39 -9.62
C GLU A 86 14.32 -9.71 -9.45
N GLU A 87 13.71 -10.40 -10.42
CA GLU A 87 12.29 -10.75 -10.37
C GLU A 87 11.43 -9.52 -10.06
N ASN A 88 11.70 -8.41 -10.73
CA ASN A 88 11.04 -7.14 -10.43
C ASN A 88 10.58 -6.44 -11.70
N THR A 89 9.62 -7.04 -12.39
CA THR A 89 9.02 -6.50 -13.61
C THR A 89 7.59 -6.09 -13.33
N THR A 90 6.95 -5.47 -14.32
CA THR A 90 5.53 -5.10 -14.23
C THR A 90 4.66 -6.34 -13.98
N TRP A 91 5.02 -7.48 -14.59
CA TRP A 91 4.26 -8.71 -14.39
C TRP A 91 4.39 -9.23 -12.97
N HIS A 92 5.55 -9.05 -12.36
CA HIS A 92 5.73 -9.40 -10.95
C HIS A 92 4.88 -8.51 -10.06
N LEU A 93 4.74 -7.23 -10.39
CA LEU A 93 3.88 -6.32 -9.63
C LEU A 93 2.42 -6.77 -9.70
N VAL A 94 1.96 -7.15 -10.89
CA VAL A 94 0.58 -7.64 -11.05
C VAL A 94 0.37 -8.89 -10.19
N ASP A 95 1.34 -9.79 -10.20
CA ASP A 95 1.26 -11.02 -9.41
C ASP A 95 1.22 -10.72 -7.92
N ASP A 96 1.99 -9.73 -7.48
CA ASP A 96 2.00 -9.32 -6.07
C ASP A 96 0.64 -8.78 -5.66
N ILE A 97 0.01 -7.96 -6.50
CA ILE A 97 -1.31 -7.43 -6.22
C ILE A 97 -2.32 -8.56 -6.07
N GLU A 98 -2.25 -9.56 -6.95
CA GLU A 98 -3.13 -10.72 -6.84
C GLU A 98 -2.89 -11.53 -5.58
N SER A 99 -1.62 -11.68 -5.19
CA SER A 99 -1.30 -12.38 -3.95
C SER A 99 -1.84 -11.64 -2.74
N ILE A 100 -1.71 -10.32 -2.72
CA ILE A 100 -2.24 -9.49 -1.65
C ILE A 100 -3.75 -9.66 -1.58
N ARG A 101 -4.41 -9.60 -2.72
CA ARG A 101 -5.86 -9.77 -2.78
C ARG A 101 -6.27 -11.13 -2.24
N ASN A 102 -5.58 -12.17 -2.63
CA ASN A 102 -5.94 -13.53 -2.20
C ASN A 102 -5.62 -13.79 -0.73
N GLU A 103 -4.53 -13.24 -0.22
CA GLU A 103 -4.10 -13.52 1.15
C GLU A 103 -4.83 -12.67 2.18
N LEU A 104 -5.18 -11.44 1.83
CA LEU A 104 -5.75 -10.51 2.80
C LEU A 104 -7.27 -10.36 2.65
N LEU A 105 -7.80 -10.64 1.49
CA LEU A 105 -9.23 -10.50 1.20
C LEU A 105 -9.84 -11.85 0.85
#